data_b92608bd203a0f75b6ab3c37a6413a59
#
_entry.id   b92608bd203a0f75b6ab3c37a6413a59
#
_cell.length_a   1.000
_cell.length_b   1.000
_cell.length_c   1.000
_cell.angle_alpha   90.00
_cell.angle_beta   90.00
_cell.angle_gamma   90.00
#
_symmetry.space_group_name_H-M   'P 1'
#
loop_
_entity.id
_entity.type
_entity.pdbx_description
1 polymer ?
#
loop_
_entity_poly.entity_id
_entity_poly.type
_entity_poly.pdbx_seq_one_letter_code
_entity_poly.pdbx_strand_id
1 'polypeptide(L)'
;MAAAHKGKRRLMGEINVVPYIDVMLVLLIIFMITAPLLTQGIKVDLPKAAAEPLDARQNEPPLVLSIDAQGQLYLNVGATPRQAISEQTLLVRATAALRRTPDRAVLVNGDQAVNYGRVVEAMVLLQQAGARKVGFQTDPPRKPSTTP
;
A
#
# COMPACT_ATOMS: atom_id res chain seq x y z
N MET A 1 -10.57 -84.84 17.15
CA MET A 1 -11.35 -83.72 16.60
C MET A 1 -10.56 -82.44 16.79
N ALA A 2 -10.00 -81.96 15.73
CA ALA A 2 -9.28 -80.71 15.78
C ALA A 2 -10.26 -79.53 15.84
N ALA A 3 -10.41 -78.86 16.94
CA ALA A 3 -11.12 -77.63 17.06
C ALA A 3 -10.37 -76.55 16.25
N ALA A 4 -10.92 -76.15 15.12
CA ALA A 4 -10.36 -75.05 14.38
C ALA A 4 -10.52 -73.77 15.23
N HIS A 5 -9.43 -73.35 15.89
CA HIS A 5 -9.37 -72.01 16.42
C HIS A 5 -9.38 -71.04 15.24
N LYS A 6 -10.56 -70.55 14.88
CA LYS A 6 -10.71 -69.35 14.13
C LYS A 6 -10.09 -68.24 15.02
N GLY A 7 -8.86 -67.94 14.78
CA GLY A 7 -8.28 -66.73 15.34
C GLY A 7 -9.15 -65.55 14.99
N LYS A 8 -9.82 -64.96 15.99
CA LYS A 8 -10.48 -63.68 15.80
C LYS A 8 -9.42 -62.73 15.29
N ARG A 9 -9.46 -62.44 13.98
CA ARG A 9 -8.77 -61.28 13.47
C ARG A 9 -9.33 -60.11 14.25
N ARG A 10 -8.59 -59.66 15.22
CA ARG A 10 -8.83 -58.33 15.77
C ARG A 10 -8.75 -57.38 14.57
N LEU A 11 -9.93 -56.97 14.15
CA LEU A 11 -10.00 -55.74 13.37
C LEU A 11 -9.31 -54.71 14.25
N MET A 12 -8.07 -54.38 13.91
CA MET A 12 -7.35 -53.31 14.53
C MET A 12 -8.11 -52.04 14.13
N GLY A 13 -9.10 -51.70 14.96
CA GLY A 13 -9.72 -50.40 14.92
C GLY A 13 -8.76 -49.38 15.47
N GLU A 14 -7.49 -49.52 15.14
CA GLU A 14 -6.54 -48.45 15.33
C GLU A 14 -6.95 -47.34 14.40
N ILE A 15 -7.49 -46.30 15.00
CA ILE A 15 -7.62 -45.02 14.32
C ILE A 15 -6.25 -44.69 13.77
N ASN A 16 -6.10 -44.84 12.48
CA ASN A 16 -4.84 -44.54 11.84
C ASN A 16 -4.61 -43.04 11.94
N VAL A 17 -3.67 -42.63 12.80
CA VAL A 17 -3.33 -41.24 13.06
C VAL A 17 -2.69 -40.58 11.83
N VAL A 18 -2.17 -41.40 10.91
CA VAL A 18 -1.48 -40.93 9.73
C VAL A 18 -2.38 -40.00 8.85
N PRO A 19 -3.64 -40.32 8.55
CA PRO A 19 -4.52 -39.41 7.79
C PRO A 19 -4.77 -38.09 8.51
N TYR A 20 -4.84 -38.09 9.84
CA TYR A 20 -5.03 -36.87 10.62
C TYR A 20 -3.79 -35.99 10.57
N ILE A 21 -2.61 -36.59 10.68
CA ILE A 21 -1.35 -35.87 10.58
C ILE A 21 -1.20 -35.26 9.19
N ASP A 22 -1.56 -35.99 8.15
CA ASP A 22 -1.49 -35.51 6.76
C ASP A 22 -2.39 -34.31 6.53
N VAL A 23 -3.63 -34.36 6.98
CA VAL A 23 -4.56 -33.21 6.90
C VAL A 23 -4.04 -32.02 7.68
N MET A 24 -3.51 -32.24 8.88
CA MET A 24 -2.94 -31.17 9.71
C MET A 24 -1.72 -30.54 9.05
N LEU A 25 -0.85 -31.35 8.47
CA LEU A 25 0.33 -30.86 7.71
C LEU A 25 -0.08 -30.04 6.48
N VAL A 26 -1.05 -30.53 5.72
CA VAL A 26 -1.55 -29.81 4.53
C VAL A 26 -2.15 -28.48 4.93
N LEU A 27 -2.98 -28.46 5.97
CA LEU A 27 -3.56 -27.20 6.48
C LEU A 27 -2.49 -26.26 6.99
N LEU A 28 -1.49 -26.76 7.70
CA LEU A 28 -0.36 -25.96 8.18
C LEU A 28 0.40 -25.31 7.02
N ILE A 29 0.70 -26.06 5.99
CA ILE A 29 1.39 -25.56 4.81
C ILE A 29 0.55 -24.51 4.08
N ILE A 30 -0.76 -24.76 3.92
CA ILE A 30 -1.68 -23.79 3.31
C ILE A 30 -1.69 -22.48 4.10
N PHE A 31 -1.83 -22.55 5.43
CA PHE A 31 -1.80 -21.35 6.27
C PHE A 31 -0.43 -20.64 6.23
N MET A 32 0.65 -21.40 6.16
CA MET A 32 2.00 -20.84 6.06
C MET A 32 2.22 -20.08 4.75
N ILE A 33 1.64 -20.57 3.64
CA ILE A 33 1.74 -19.92 2.34
C ILE A 33 0.79 -18.71 2.24
N THR A 34 -0.40 -18.81 2.82
CA THR A 34 -1.42 -17.76 2.73
C THR A 34 -1.22 -16.63 3.74
N ALA A 35 -0.58 -16.88 4.88
CA ALA A 35 -0.31 -15.89 5.91
C ALA A 35 0.46 -14.66 5.40
N PRO A 36 1.53 -14.78 4.60
CA PRO A 36 2.22 -13.62 4.05
C PRO A 36 1.40 -12.84 3.00
N LEU A 37 0.32 -13.43 2.46
CA LEU A 37 -0.57 -12.75 1.52
C LEU A 37 -1.55 -11.80 2.24
N LEU A 38 -1.63 -11.88 3.55
CA LEU A 38 -2.35 -10.94 4.40
C LEU A 38 -1.49 -9.71 4.75
N THR A 39 -0.38 -9.51 4.06
CA THR A 39 0.25 -8.20 4.09
C THR A 39 -0.83 -7.21 3.66
N GLN A 40 -1.18 -6.33 4.56
CA GLN A 40 -1.96 -5.15 4.23
C GLN A 40 -1.15 -4.37 3.19
N GLY A 41 -1.21 -4.84 1.95
CA GLY A 41 -0.79 -4.05 0.83
C GLY A 41 -1.76 -2.89 0.80
N ILE A 42 -1.31 -1.72 1.22
CA ILE A 42 -1.94 -0.49 0.79
C ILE A 42 -1.97 -0.65 -0.73
N LYS A 43 -3.17 -0.77 -1.29
CA LYS A 43 -3.32 -0.69 -2.75
C LYS A 43 -2.88 0.71 -3.14
N VAL A 44 -1.60 0.85 -3.36
CA VAL A 44 -1.07 1.94 -4.11
C VAL A 44 -1.38 1.57 -5.56
N ASP A 45 -2.46 2.11 -6.11
CA ASP A 45 -2.57 2.22 -7.54
C ASP A 45 -1.39 3.07 -7.98
N LEU A 46 -0.29 2.42 -8.29
CA LEU A 46 0.79 3.06 -9.02
C LEU A 46 0.16 3.61 -10.28
N PRO A 47 0.17 4.93 -10.48
CA PRO A 47 -0.27 5.47 -11.75
C PRO A 47 0.56 4.76 -12.80
N LYS A 48 -0.13 4.08 -13.71
CA LYS A 48 0.49 3.59 -14.93
C LYS A 48 1.23 4.79 -15.49
N ALA A 49 2.52 4.66 -15.74
CA ALA A 49 3.39 5.72 -16.22
C ALA A 49 3.06 6.21 -17.65
N ALA A 50 1.89 5.88 -18.15
CA ALA A 50 1.23 6.61 -19.19
C ALA A 50 0.56 7.79 -18.48
N ALA A 51 1.11 8.99 -18.66
CA ALA A 51 0.41 10.20 -18.33
C ALA A 51 -0.92 10.20 -19.09
N GLU A 52 -1.95 9.64 -18.48
CA GLU A 52 -3.30 9.98 -18.90
C GLU A 52 -3.41 11.49 -18.67
N PRO A 53 -3.80 12.26 -19.67
CA PRO A 53 -4.06 13.68 -19.48
C PRO A 53 -5.01 13.74 -18.28
N LEU A 54 -4.61 14.41 -17.23
CA LEU A 54 -5.50 14.78 -16.14
C LEU A 54 -6.74 15.34 -16.83
N ASP A 55 -7.86 14.63 -16.69
CA ASP A 55 -9.11 15.04 -17.29
C ASP A 55 -9.30 16.54 -17.01
N ALA A 56 -9.25 17.34 -18.05
CA ALA A 56 -9.40 18.79 -17.99
C ALA A 56 -10.77 19.24 -17.42
N ARG A 57 -11.54 18.29 -16.89
CA ARG A 57 -12.82 18.51 -16.23
C ARG A 57 -12.69 18.90 -14.77
N GLN A 58 -11.51 18.81 -14.18
CA GLN A 58 -11.28 19.32 -12.83
C GLN A 58 -10.91 20.80 -12.94
N ASN A 59 -11.86 21.65 -12.62
CA ASN A 59 -11.68 23.11 -12.63
C ASN A 59 -10.68 23.61 -11.57
N GLU A 60 -10.15 22.72 -10.74
CA GLU A 60 -9.19 23.07 -9.70
C GLU A 60 -7.86 22.35 -9.93
N PRO A 61 -6.73 23.04 -9.69
CA PRO A 61 -5.41 22.44 -9.80
C PRO A 61 -5.26 21.30 -8.77
N PRO A 62 -4.45 20.27 -9.07
CA PRO A 62 -4.24 19.17 -8.15
C PRO A 62 -3.65 19.65 -6.82
N LEU A 63 -3.98 18.94 -5.75
CA LEU A 63 -3.36 19.14 -4.44
C LEU A 63 -1.99 18.44 -4.48
N VAL A 64 -0.92 19.21 -4.39
CA VAL A 64 0.45 18.66 -4.45
C VAL A 64 1.13 18.81 -3.10
N LEU A 65 1.55 17.68 -2.55
CA LEU A 65 2.41 17.62 -1.38
C LEU A 65 3.85 17.36 -1.82
N SER A 66 4.72 18.28 -1.54
CA SER A 66 6.15 18.14 -1.80
C SER A 66 6.91 17.81 -0.52
N ILE A 67 7.88 16.91 -0.61
CA ILE A 67 8.74 16.49 0.49
C ILE A 67 10.18 16.71 0.07
N ASP A 68 10.91 17.52 0.83
CA ASP A 68 12.31 17.80 0.54
C ASP A 68 13.25 16.69 1.03
N ALA A 69 14.54 16.83 0.75
CA ALA A 69 15.55 15.87 1.16
C ALA A 69 15.65 15.71 2.69
N GLN A 70 15.25 16.69 3.45
CA GLN A 70 15.21 16.69 4.92
C GLN A 70 13.89 16.13 5.48
N GLY A 71 12.94 15.77 4.61
CA GLY A 71 11.64 15.26 5.01
C GLY A 71 10.63 16.31 5.42
N GLN A 72 10.88 17.57 5.09
CA GLN A 72 9.95 18.67 5.34
C GLN A 72 8.81 18.67 4.33
N LEU A 73 7.63 19.06 4.78
CA LEU A 73 6.41 19.01 4.01
C LEU A 73 6.03 20.39 3.49
N TYR A 74 5.67 20.46 2.21
CA TYR A 74 5.20 21.67 1.54
C TYR A 74 3.91 21.37 0.78
N LEU A 75 2.89 22.16 1.01
CA LEU A 75 1.61 22.01 0.34
C LEU A 75 1.36 23.20 -0.58
N ASN A 76 0.91 22.94 -1.80
CA ASN A 76 0.67 23.99 -2.81
C ASN A 76 -0.58 24.84 -2.57
N VAL A 77 -1.34 24.58 -1.52
CA VAL A 77 -2.51 25.34 -1.12
C VAL A 77 -2.28 26.05 0.20
N GLY A 78 -2.88 27.21 0.38
CA GLY A 78 -2.76 28.04 1.57
C GLY A 78 -2.02 29.35 1.31
N ALA A 79 -1.89 30.16 2.37
CA ALA A 79 -1.30 31.50 2.28
C ALA A 79 0.22 31.51 1.96
N THR A 80 0.92 30.40 2.29
CA THR A 80 2.39 30.32 2.17
C THR A 80 2.81 28.96 1.57
N PRO A 81 2.63 28.74 0.26
CA PRO A 81 2.90 27.43 -0.37
C PRO A 81 4.39 27.05 -0.37
N ARG A 82 5.30 27.98 -0.14
CA ARG A 82 6.75 27.77 -0.10
C ARG A 82 7.30 27.57 1.32
N GLN A 83 6.45 27.58 2.31
CA GLN A 83 6.85 27.40 3.71
C GLN A 83 6.60 25.97 4.17
N ALA A 84 7.58 25.37 4.84
CA ALA A 84 7.43 24.07 5.46
C ALA A 84 6.29 24.07 6.49
N ILE A 85 5.49 23.02 6.48
CA ILE A 85 4.34 22.86 7.38
C ILE A 85 4.51 21.63 8.26
N SER A 86 3.87 21.64 9.43
CA SER A 86 3.78 20.48 10.31
C SER A 86 2.77 19.47 9.79
N GLU A 87 2.85 18.26 10.29
CA GLU A 87 1.88 17.20 9.95
C GLU A 87 0.44 17.58 10.31
N GLN A 88 0.24 18.23 11.45
CA GLN A 88 -1.07 18.72 11.85
C GLN A 88 -1.61 19.79 10.89
N THR A 89 -0.76 20.71 10.48
CA THR A 89 -1.13 21.74 9.51
C THR A 89 -1.46 21.12 8.16
N LEU A 90 -0.70 20.09 7.73
CA LEU A 90 -0.99 19.32 6.54
C LEU A 90 -2.38 18.70 6.61
N LEU A 91 -2.71 18.00 7.70
CA LEU A 91 -4.02 17.38 7.88
C LEU A 91 -5.15 18.42 7.80
N VAL A 92 -5.03 19.52 8.49
CA VAL A 92 -6.06 20.58 8.50
C VAL A 92 -6.25 21.18 7.11
N ARG A 93 -5.18 21.56 6.43
CA ARG A 93 -5.25 22.18 5.10
C ARG A 93 -5.72 21.20 4.02
N ALA A 94 -5.21 19.99 4.03
CA ALA A 94 -5.61 18.96 3.08
C ALA A 94 -7.08 18.55 3.29
N THR A 95 -7.52 18.39 4.53
CA THR A 95 -8.93 18.11 4.85
C THR A 95 -9.84 19.21 4.34
N ALA A 96 -9.49 20.47 4.58
CA ALA A 96 -10.27 21.61 4.10
C ALA A 96 -10.36 21.66 2.57
N ALA A 97 -9.24 21.41 1.87
CA ALA A 97 -9.20 21.40 0.41
C ALA A 97 -10.02 20.24 -0.18
N LEU A 98 -9.94 19.05 0.41
CA LEU A 98 -10.66 17.87 -0.06
C LEU A 98 -12.15 17.90 0.29
N ARG A 99 -12.57 18.61 1.33
CA ARG A 99 -13.98 18.84 1.61
C ARG A 99 -14.65 19.70 0.56
N ARG A 100 -13.94 20.67 0.01
CA ARG A 100 -14.45 21.53 -1.07
C ARG A 100 -14.59 20.75 -2.37
N THR A 101 -13.61 19.91 -2.68
CA THR A 101 -13.57 19.14 -3.92
C THR A 101 -13.11 17.70 -3.60
N PRO A 102 -14.05 16.80 -3.27
CA PRO A 102 -13.73 15.43 -2.85
C PRO A 102 -13.00 14.60 -3.92
N ASP A 103 -13.22 14.91 -5.19
CA ASP A 103 -12.61 14.22 -6.33
C ASP A 103 -11.33 14.88 -6.83
N ARG A 104 -10.81 15.85 -6.09
CA ARG A 104 -9.59 16.55 -6.45
C ARG A 104 -8.42 15.58 -6.53
N ALA A 105 -7.62 15.69 -7.57
CA ALA A 105 -6.40 14.91 -7.71
C ALA A 105 -5.39 15.30 -6.61
N VAL A 106 -4.82 14.29 -5.97
CA VAL A 106 -3.79 14.46 -4.93
C VAL A 106 -2.51 13.83 -5.41
N LEU A 107 -1.44 14.60 -5.43
CA LEU A 107 -0.12 14.18 -5.89
C LEU A 107 0.92 14.36 -4.78
N VAL A 108 1.85 13.42 -4.70
CA VAL A 108 3.01 13.51 -3.83
C VAL A 108 4.26 13.62 -4.69
N ASN A 109 5.07 14.61 -4.41
CA ASN A 109 6.38 14.83 -5.02
C ASN A 109 7.45 14.71 -3.94
N GLY A 110 8.27 13.66 -3.99
CA GLY A 110 9.37 13.42 -3.06
C GLY A 110 10.71 13.68 -3.70
N ASP A 111 11.63 14.33 -2.96
CA ASP A 111 13.02 14.44 -3.37
C ASP A 111 13.67 13.05 -3.48
N GLN A 112 14.63 12.88 -4.39
CA GLN A 112 15.34 11.61 -4.57
C GLN A 112 16.07 11.14 -3.30
N ALA A 113 16.51 12.08 -2.49
CA ALA A 113 17.25 11.81 -1.25
C ALA A 113 16.33 11.60 -0.03
N VAL A 114 15.01 11.78 -0.20
CA VAL A 114 14.07 11.59 0.92
C VAL A 114 13.97 10.12 1.31
N ASN A 115 13.85 9.86 2.60
CA ASN A 115 13.60 8.53 3.11
C ASN A 115 12.23 8.04 2.65
N TYR A 116 12.17 6.82 2.11
CA TYR A 116 10.92 6.19 1.67
C TYR A 116 9.87 6.12 2.78
N GLY A 117 10.28 5.83 4.01
CA GLY A 117 9.38 5.83 5.18
C GLY A 117 8.67 7.17 5.38
N ARG A 118 9.36 8.27 5.14
CA ARG A 118 8.77 9.62 5.22
C ARG A 118 7.71 9.86 4.16
N VAL A 119 7.94 9.36 2.96
CA VAL A 119 6.96 9.44 1.87
C VAL A 119 5.69 8.64 2.21
N VAL A 120 5.85 7.44 2.77
CA VAL A 120 4.71 6.60 3.20
C VAL A 120 3.91 7.28 4.31
N GLU A 121 4.57 7.85 5.31
CA GLU A 121 3.90 8.63 6.37
C GLU A 121 3.07 9.77 5.80
N ALA A 122 3.63 10.52 4.86
CA ALA A 122 2.94 11.62 4.20
C ALA A 122 1.72 11.14 3.42
N MET A 123 1.80 9.99 2.75
CA MET A 123 0.66 9.38 2.05
C MET A 123 -0.46 8.98 3.02
N VAL A 124 -0.11 8.40 4.16
CA VAL A 124 -1.09 8.05 5.20
C VAL A 124 -1.80 9.29 5.72
N LEU A 125 -1.08 10.38 5.94
CA LEU A 125 -1.66 11.65 6.37
C LEU A 125 -2.66 12.20 5.33
N LEU A 126 -2.33 12.12 4.05
CA LEU A 126 -3.24 12.54 2.98
C LEU A 126 -4.49 11.65 2.91
N GLN A 127 -4.36 10.36 3.12
CA GLN A 127 -5.51 9.45 3.19
C GLN A 127 -6.40 9.75 4.39
N GLN A 128 -5.81 10.04 5.55
CA GLN A 128 -6.55 10.48 6.73
C GLN A 128 -7.29 11.81 6.49
N ALA A 129 -6.73 12.68 5.68
CA ALA A 129 -7.37 13.93 5.26
C ALA A 129 -8.55 13.73 4.30
N GLY A 130 -8.73 12.54 3.75
CA GLY A 130 -9.83 12.19 2.87
C GLY A 130 -9.44 11.97 1.40
N ALA A 131 -8.16 11.87 1.09
CA ALA A 131 -7.69 11.56 -0.27
C ALA A 131 -8.10 10.13 -0.66
N ARG A 132 -8.87 9.99 -1.72
CA ARG A 132 -9.29 8.68 -2.24
C ARG A 132 -8.21 8.02 -3.09
N LYS A 133 -7.49 8.83 -3.85
CA LYS A 133 -6.39 8.41 -4.72
C LYS A 133 -5.24 9.37 -4.53
N VAL A 134 -4.06 8.83 -4.29
CA VAL A 134 -2.81 9.59 -4.20
C VAL A 134 -1.89 9.12 -5.31
N GLY A 135 -1.51 10.03 -6.18
CA GLY A 135 -0.56 9.79 -7.26
C GLY A 135 0.83 10.29 -6.89
N PHE A 136 1.83 9.82 -7.61
CA PHE A 136 3.19 10.36 -7.52
C PHE A 136 3.46 11.26 -8.72
N GLN A 137 4.06 12.40 -8.44
CA GLN A 137 4.64 13.24 -9.47
C GLN A 137 6.13 12.95 -9.52
N THR A 138 6.58 12.38 -10.63
CA THR A 138 7.99 12.11 -10.87
C THR A 138 8.47 13.03 -11.99
N ASP A 139 9.65 13.62 -11.81
CA ASP A 139 10.32 14.27 -12.91
C ASP A 139 10.79 13.22 -13.92
N PRO A 140 10.60 13.44 -15.22
CA PRO A 140 11.14 12.54 -16.21
C PRO A 140 12.68 12.46 -16.04
N PRO A 141 13.28 11.28 -16.22
CA PRO A 141 14.73 11.15 -16.09
C PRO A 141 15.39 12.14 -17.06
N ARG A 142 16.27 12.99 -16.53
CA ARG A 142 17.10 13.86 -17.35
C ARG A 142 17.83 12.97 -18.35
N LYS A 143 17.58 13.17 -19.62
CA LYS A 143 18.41 12.57 -20.65
C LYS A 143 19.87 12.95 -20.32
N PRO A 144 20.80 11.98 -20.26
CA PRO A 144 22.20 12.32 -20.14
C PRO A 144 22.50 13.31 -21.26
N SER A 145 22.95 14.49 -20.90
CA SER A 145 23.47 15.45 -21.85
C SER A 145 24.71 14.80 -22.49
N THR A 146 24.54 14.18 -23.63
CA THR A 146 25.65 13.87 -24.53
C THR A 146 26.21 15.20 -25.00
N THR A 147 27.13 15.72 -24.22
CA THR A 147 28.02 16.76 -24.68
C THR A 147 29.04 16.06 -25.58
N PRO A 148 29.17 16.46 -26.86
CA PRO A 148 30.19 15.90 -27.73
C PRO A 148 31.59 16.22 -27.23
#